data_321cb53386c637664bbe87c87b6a85e6
#
_entry.id   321cb53386c637664bbe87c87b6a85e6
#
_cell.length_a   1.000
_cell.length_b   1.000
_cell.length_c   1.000
_cell.angle_alpha   90.00
_cell.angle_beta   90.00
_cell.angle_gamma   90.00
#
_symmetry.space_group_name_H-M   'P 1'
#
loop_
_entity.id
_entity.type
_entity.pdbx_description
1 polymer ?
#
loop_
_entity_poly.entity_id
_entity_poly.type
_entity_poly.pdbx_seq_one_letter_code
_entity_poly.pdbx_strand_id
1 'polypeptide(L)'
;MKPALNHDFQYHALKGQAVLLLALGNRSGALRRFEQMLQRRPEDRYALASQAHVQVQLHHLDAAVASLQQLTRISGSGSQEAAALFNLGYVLQQAARHDEAGLAFRSALTLDPALDRAWYGLALVLIHQRQFPEAVEALKKNTALQPMSPYGWYRLVQVRMALGQPEKARKIIAHLRQFEPRVAAQLERENALTSVGHHAAQ
;
A
#
# COMPACT_ATOMS: atom_id res chain seq x y z
N MET A 1 45.33 1.30 11.73
CA MET A 1 43.95 1.38 12.28
C MET A 1 43.16 2.64 11.84
N LYS A 2 43.28 3.09 10.58
CA LYS A 2 42.62 4.31 10.05
C LYS A 2 41.60 4.11 8.89
N PRO A 3 41.41 2.93 8.23
CA PRO A 3 40.47 2.84 7.10
C PRO A 3 38.96 2.77 7.51
N ALA A 4 38.63 2.16 8.65
CA ALA A 4 37.21 1.97 9.05
C ALA A 4 36.50 3.28 9.42
N LEU A 5 37.16 4.19 10.13
CA LEU A 5 36.65 5.51 10.51
C LEU A 5 36.32 6.39 9.27
N ASN A 6 37.09 6.25 8.20
CA ASN A 6 36.88 7.01 6.96
C ASN A 6 35.66 6.47 6.16
N HIS A 7 35.43 5.15 6.21
CA HIS A 7 34.27 4.53 5.54
C HIS A 7 32.92 4.94 6.20
N ASP A 8 32.88 4.95 7.53
CA ASP A 8 31.66 5.36 8.26
C ASP A 8 31.36 6.85 8.07
N PHE A 9 32.38 7.70 8.14
CA PHE A 9 32.22 9.14 7.87
C PHE A 9 31.68 9.41 6.46
N GLN A 10 32.26 8.76 5.44
CA GLN A 10 31.80 8.92 4.05
C GLN A 10 30.38 8.41 3.85
N TYR A 11 29.99 7.29 4.49
CA TYR A 11 28.63 6.78 4.45
C TYR A 11 27.64 7.80 5.04
N HIS A 12 27.92 8.36 6.23
CA HIS A 12 27.06 9.36 6.86
C HIS A 12 27.02 10.68 6.06
N ALA A 13 28.11 11.07 5.43
CA ALA A 13 28.13 12.22 4.52
C ALA A 13 27.21 12.01 3.30
N LEU A 14 27.26 10.82 2.67
CA LEU A 14 26.36 10.47 1.55
C LEU A 14 24.90 10.48 1.99
N LYS A 15 24.60 9.92 3.17
CA LYS A 15 23.24 9.92 3.73
C LYS A 15 22.74 11.36 3.95
N GLY A 16 23.55 12.23 4.58
CA GLY A 16 23.21 13.64 4.78
C GLY A 16 22.97 14.38 3.45
N GLN A 17 23.84 14.15 2.45
CA GLN A 17 23.68 14.73 1.11
C GLN A 17 22.38 14.23 0.43
N ALA A 18 22.06 12.93 0.54
CA ALA A 18 20.82 12.40 -0.03
C ALA A 18 19.59 13.07 0.58
N VAL A 19 19.55 13.19 1.91
CA VAL A 19 18.43 13.84 2.62
C VAL A 19 18.29 15.31 2.22
N LEU A 20 19.42 16.05 2.14
CA LEU A 20 19.42 17.46 1.70
C LEU A 20 18.90 17.58 0.25
N LEU A 21 19.36 16.72 -0.66
CA LEU A 21 18.91 16.71 -2.05
C LEU A 21 17.40 16.41 -2.16
N LEU A 22 16.86 15.52 -1.33
CA LEU A 22 15.42 15.27 -1.25
C LEU A 22 14.66 16.51 -0.77
N ALA A 23 15.15 17.18 0.27
CA ALA A 23 14.55 18.41 0.78
C ALA A 23 14.52 19.54 -0.26
N LEU A 24 15.53 19.58 -1.15
CA LEU A 24 15.63 20.52 -2.28
C LEU A 24 14.86 20.03 -3.54
N GLY A 25 14.14 18.89 -3.49
CA GLY A 25 13.42 18.33 -4.61
C GLY A 25 14.28 17.66 -5.69
N ASN A 26 15.60 17.58 -5.49
CA ASN A 26 16.53 16.94 -6.44
C ASN A 26 16.55 15.42 -6.26
N ARG A 27 15.48 14.76 -6.73
CA ARG A 27 15.29 13.29 -6.60
C ARG A 27 16.41 12.51 -7.32
N SER A 28 16.79 12.91 -8.52
CA SER A 28 17.87 12.24 -9.28
C SER A 28 19.22 12.36 -8.59
N GLY A 29 19.50 13.51 -7.95
CA GLY A 29 20.70 13.70 -7.13
C GLY A 29 20.70 12.78 -5.91
N ALA A 30 19.57 12.69 -5.21
CA ALA A 30 19.42 11.82 -4.06
C ALA A 30 19.56 10.34 -4.44
N LEU A 31 18.98 9.92 -5.56
CA LEU A 31 19.11 8.55 -6.09
C LEU A 31 20.56 8.15 -6.25
N ARG A 32 21.38 9.00 -6.91
CA ARG A 32 22.82 8.74 -7.05
C ARG A 32 23.56 8.59 -5.71
N ARG A 33 23.12 9.29 -4.65
CA ARG A 33 23.73 9.15 -3.31
C ARG A 33 23.34 7.82 -2.67
N PHE A 34 22.11 7.38 -2.79
CA PHE A 34 21.70 6.05 -2.32
C PHE A 34 22.42 4.93 -3.07
N GLU A 35 22.62 5.05 -4.37
CA GLU A 35 23.43 4.11 -5.17
C GLU A 35 24.87 4.03 -4.65
N GLN A 36 25.50 5.17 -4.37
CA GLN A 36 26.86 5.23 -3.79
C GLN A 36 26.92 4.62 -2.37
N MET A 37 25.84 4.76 -1.58
CA MET A 37 25.74 4.08 -0.27
C MET A 37 25.69 2.56 -0.47
N LEU A 38 24.89 2.08 -1.41
CA LEU A 38 24.72 0.65 -1.71
C LEU A 38 25.97 0.02 -2.33
N GLN A 39 26.77 0.77 -3.10
CA GLN A 39 28.09 0.30 -3.54
C GLN A 39 29.03 0.00 -2.37
N ARG A 40 28.88 0.69 -1.24
CA ARG A 40 29.68 0.47 -0.01
C ARG A 40 29.06 -0.58 0.92
N ARG A 41 27.73 -0.56 1.04
CA ARG A 41 26.96 -1.44 1.91
C ARG A 41 25.76 -1.99 1.12
N PRO A 42 25.95 -3.08 0.35
CA PRO A 42 24.90 -3.62 -0.54
C PRO A 42 23.63 -4.08 0.20
N GLU A 43 23.75 -4.43 1.49
CA GLU A 43 22.65 -4.90 2.33
C GLU A 43 22.10 -3.81 3.26
N ASP A 44 22.37 -2.54 2.95
CA ASP A 44 21.83 -1.43 3.73
C ASP A 44 20.32 -1.27 3.51
N ARG A 45 19.53 -1.71 4.48
CA ARG A 45 18.08 -1.66 4.43
C ARG A 45 17.55 -0.23 4.25
N TYR A 46 18.17 0.76 4.92
CA TYR A 46 17.75 2.16 4.79
C TYR A 46 18.00 2.69 3.37
N ALA A 47 19.18 2.44 2.82
CA ALA A 47 19.52 2.90 1.48
C ALA A 47 18.64 2.23 0.41
N LEU A 48 18.38 0.91 0.50
CA LEU A 48 17.48 0.18 -0.40
C LEU A 48 16.04 0.71 -0.35
N ALA A 49 15.49 0.90 0.85
CA ALA A 49 14.14 1.42 1.02
C ALA A 49 14.02 2.85 0.47
N SER A 50 15.02 3.71 0.76
CA SER A 50 15.06 5.09 0.28
C SER A 50 15.25 5.16 -1.23
N GLN A 51 16.11 4.32 -1.79
CA GLN A 51 16.30 4.19 -3.23
C GLN A 51 15.00 3.81 -3.93
N ALA A 52 14.33 2.77 -3.47
CA ALA A 52 13.06 2.33 -4.02
C ALA A 52 12.00 3.44 -3.96
N HIS A 53 11.89 4.15 -2.83
CA HIS A 53 10.97 5.27 -2.67
C HIS A 53 11.23 6.37 -3.73
N VAL A 54 12.49 6.75 -3.92
CA VAL A 54 12.86 7.78 -4.92
C VAL A 54 12.61 7.29 -6.35
N GLN A 55 12.89 6.02 -6.62
CA GLN A 55 12.62 5.40 -7.93
C GLN A 55 11.13 5.44 -8.27
N VAL A 56 10.24 5.15 -7.30
CA VAL A 56 8.78 5.31 -7.48
C VAL A 56 8.41 6.76 -7.82
N GLN A 57 8.98 7.74 -7.10
CA GLN A 57 8.72 9.16 -7.38
C GLN A 57 9.23 9.63 -8.76
N LEU A 58 10.21 8.94 -9.32
CA LEU A 58 10.75 9.15 -10.66
C LEU A 58 10.05 8.28 -11.73
N HIS A 59 9.00 7.53 -11.36
CA HIS A 59 8.31 6.56 -12.22
C HIS A 59 9.19 5.43 -12.76
N HIS A 60 10.32 5.14 -12.10
CA HIS A 60 11.20 4.02 -12.42
C HIS A 60 10.72 2.74 -11.70
N LEU A 61 9.52 2.25 -12.04
CA LEU A 61 8.83 1.21 -11.27
C LEU A 61 9.60 -0.13 -11.25
N ASP A 62 10.16 -0.58 -12.37
CA ASP A 62 10.91 -1.83 -12.40
C ASP A 62 12.19 -1.78 -11.55
N ALA A 63 12.89 -0.65 -11.54
CA ALA A 63 14.03 -0.45 -10.66
C ALA A 63 13.61 -0.45 -9.19
N ALA A 64 12.48 0.16 -8.85
CA ALA A 64 11.94 0.15 -7.49
C ALA A 64 11.55 -1.26 -7.05
N VAL A 65 10.95 -2.06 -7.94
CA VAL A 65 10.66 -3.49 -7.68
C VAL A 65 11.96 -4.24 -7.38
N ALA A 66 13.01 -4.07 -8.20
CA ALA A 66 14.30 -4.74 -7.97
C ALA A 66 14.93 -4.36 -6.62
N SER A 67 14.90 -3.07 -6.25
CA SER A 67 15.41 -2.58 -4.97
C SER A 67 14.62 -3.15 -3.78
N LEU A 68 13.28 -3.26 -3.90
CA LEU A 68 12.43 -3.84 -2.86
C LEU A 68 12.58 -5.36 -2.77
N GLN A 69 12.74 -6.05 -3.90
CA GLN A 69 13.05 -7.48 -3.90
C GLN A 69 14.39 -7.77 -3.22
N GLN A 70 15.41 -6.93 -3.42
CA GLN A 70 16.66 -7.04 -2.69
C GLN A 70 16.44 -6.80 -1.19
N LEU A 71 15.67 -5.79 -0.81
CA LEU A 71 15.34 -5.48 0.58
C LEU A 71 14.63 -6.64 1.30
N THR A 72 13.71 -7.33 0.63
CA THR A 72 12.99 -8.47 1.23
C THR A 72 13.84 -9.72 1.41
N ARG A 73 15.02 -9.82 0.78
CA ARG A 73 15.99 -10.91 1.00
C ARG A 73 16.87 -10.70 2.23
N ILE A 74 16.94 -9.47 2.72
CA ILE A 74 17.78 -9.12 3.87
C ILE A 74 16.95 -9.32 5.13
N SER A 75 17.41 -10.18 6.04
CA SER A 75 16.75 -10.46 7.31
C SER A 75 16.46 -9.17 8.08
N GLY A 76 15.24 -9.08 8.61
CA GLY A 76 14.77 -7.96 9.40
C GLY A 76 13.92 -8.45 10.58
N SER A 77 13.42 -7.53 11.40
CA SER A 77 12.32 -7.88 12.31
C SER A 77 11.05 -8.17 11.51
N GLY A 78 10.15 -9.02 12.04
CA GLY A 78 8.91 -9.38 11.33
C GLY A 78 8.10 -8.19 10.82
N SER A 79 8.00 -7.10 11.61
CA SER A 79 7.33 -5.87 11.19
C SER A 79 8.08 -5.13 10.07
N GLN A 80 9.40 -5.11 10.09
CA GLN A 80 10.20 -4.48 9.01
C GLN A 80 10.11 -5.28 7.71
N GLU A 81 10.05 -6.60 7.80
CA GLU A 81 9.89 -7.48 6.66
C GLU A 81 8.48 -7.37 6.07
N ALA A 82 7.44 -7.37 6.93
CA ALA A 82 6.06 -7.14 6.51
C ALA A 82 5.90 -5.78 5.78
N ALA A 83 6.54 -4.72 6.30
CA ALA A 83 6.53 -3.41 5.64
C ALA A 83 7.25 -3.41 4.29
N ALA A 84 8.39 -4.11 4.16
CA ALA A 84 9.11 -4.24 2.90
C ALA A 84 8.28 -5.00 1.84
N LEU A 85 7.63 -6.11 2.23
CA LEU A 85 6.74 -6.89 1.38
C LEU A 85 5.50 -6.09 0.98
N PHE A 86 4.91 -5.33 1.90
CA PHE A 86 3.81 -4.41 1.57
C PHE A 86 4.24 -3.37 0.52
N ASN A 87 5.40 -2.73 0.70
CA ASN A 87 5.90 -1.75 -0.26
C ASN A 87 6.19 -2.39 -1.62
N LEU A 88 6.72 -3.62 -1.65
CA LEU A 88 6.90 -4.39 -2.88
C LEU A 88 5.55 -4.65 -3.58
N GLY A 89 4.55 -5.13 -2.85
CA GLY A 89 3.20 -5.34 -3.39
C GLY A 89 2.58 -4.06 -3.95
N TYR A 90 2.75 -2.94 -3.25
CA TYR A 90 2.26 -1.64 -3.70
C TYR A 90 2.92 -1.18 -5.01
N VAL A 91 4.24 -1.31 -5.15
CA VAL A 91 4.95 -0.93 -6.38
C VAL A 91 4.64 -1.88 -7.52
N LEU A 92 4.54 -3.18 -7.26
CA LEU A 92 4.11 -4.18 -8.25
C LEU A 92 2.70 -3.88 -8.77
N GLN A 93 1.78 -3.47 -7.90
CA GLN A 93 0.43 -3.06 -8.32
C GLN A 93 0.47 -1.82 -9.22
N GLN A 94 1.30 -0.82 -8.91
CA GLN A 94 1.50 0.34 -9.80
C GLN A 94 2.12 -0.04 -11.15
N ALA A 95 2.99 -1.06 -11.17
CA ALA A 95 3.57 -1.62 -12.39
C ALA A 95 2.62 -2.58 -13.15
N ALA A 96 1.34 -2.67 -12.74
CA ALA A 96 0.33 -3.58 -13.26
C ALA A 96 0.70 -5.08 -13.17
N ARG A 97 1.67 -5.44 -12.31
CA ARG A 97 2.09 -6.83 -12.03
C ARG A 97 1.23 -7.42 -10.90
N HIS A 98 -0.07 -7.57 -11.18
CA HIS A 98 -1.10 -7.84 -10.16
C HIS A 98 -0.91 -9.18 -9.43
N ASP A 99 -0.50 -10.25 -10.14
CA ASP A 99 -0.30 -11.56 -9.52
C ASP A 99 0.83 -11.52 -8.48
N GLU A 100 1.95 -10.91 -8.85
CA GLU A 100 3.08 -10.74 -7.94
C GLU A 100 2.75 -9.81 -6.76
N ALA A 101 1.97 -8.74 -7.01
CA ALA A 101 1.49 -7.87 -5.96
C ALA A 101 0.62 -8.63 -4.93
N GLY A 102 -0.26 -9.50 -5.41
CA GLY A 102 -1.10 -10.35 -4.55
C GLY A 102 -0.27 -11.28 -3.66
N LEU A 103 0.78 -11.89 -4.21
CA LEU A 103 1.71 -12.73 -3.44
C LEU A 103 2.45 -11.92 -2.37
N ALA A 104 2.96 -10.75 -2.73
CA ALA A 104 3.68 -9.87 -1.80
C ALA A 104 2.78 -9.40 -0.65
N PHE A 105 1.52 -9.00 -0.92
CA PHE A 105 0.57 -8.63 0.13
C PHE A 105 0.22 -9.81 1.04
N ARG A 106 -0.01 -11.01 0.51
CA ARG A 106 -0.26 -12.21 1.32
C ARG A 106 0.93 -12.53 2.23
N SER A 107 2.16 -12.45 1.70
CA SER A 107 3.38 -12.65 2.50
C SER A 107 3.51 -11.61 3.61
N ALA A 108 3.22 -10.34 3.33
CA ALA A 108 3.20 -9.29 4.35
C ALA A 108 2.18 -9.59 5.46
N LEU A 109 0.98 -10.06 5.09
CA LEU A 109 -0.11 -10.39 6.02
C LEU A 109 0.14 -11.67 6.83
N THR A 110 0.98 -12.57 6.35
CA THR A 110 1.45 -13.73 7.13
C THR A 110 2.35 -13.29 8.28
N LEU A 111 3.17 -12.26 8.06
CA LEU A 111 4.08 -11.71 9.08
C LEU A 111 3.37 -10.71 10.01
N ASP A 112 2.48 -9.90 9.46
CA ASP A 112 1.70 -8.91 10.22
C ASP A 112 0.24 -8.89 9.75
N PRO A 113 -0.64 -9.70 10.39
CA PRO A 113 -2.07 -9.70 10.09
C PRO A 113 -2.79 -8.39 10.42
N ALA A 114 -2.18 -7.50 11.21
CA ALA A 114 -2.74 -6.20 11.58
C ALA A 114 -2.39 -5.08 10.56
N LEU A 115 -1.65 -5.40 9.51
CA LEU A 115 -1.28 -4.43 8.48
C LEU A 115 -2.48 -4.12 7.56
N ASP A 116 -3.33 -3.19 8.00
CA ASP A 116 -4.58 -2.79 7.34
C ASP A 116 -4.40 -2.43 5.86
N ARG A 117 -3.32 -1.70 5.53
CA ARG A 117 -2.99 -1.30 4.17
C ARG A 117 -2.71 -2.49 3.25
N ALA A 118 -2.14 -3.59 3.78
CA ALA A 118 -1.90 -4.79 2.98
C ALA A 118 -3.21 -5.53 2.68
N TRP A 119 -4.17 -5.56 3.62
CA TRP A 119 -5.53 -6.06 3.35
C TRP A 119 -6.23 -5.25 2.26
N TYR A 120 -6.12 -3.92 2.31
CA TYR A 120 -6.68 -3.06 1.26
C TYR A 120 -6.03 -3.30 -0.10
N GLY A 121 -4.68 -3.34 -0.15
CA GLY A 121 -3.93 -3.62 -1.38
C GLY A 121 -4.29 -4.98 -1.99
N LEU A 122 -4.35 -6.04 -1.15
CA LEU A 122 -4.78 -7.37 -1.56
C LEU A 122 -6.21 -7.34 -2.14
N ALA A 123 -7.13 -6.64 -1.48
CA ALA A 123 -8.50 -6.51 -1.98
C ALA A 123 -8.56 -5.86 -3.36
N LEU A 124 -7.77 -4.81 -3.62
CA LEU A 124 -7.72 -4.17 -4.94
C LEU A 124 -7.21 -5.11 -6.03
N VAL A 125 -6.19 -5.92 -5.71
CA VAL A 125 -5.70 -6.97 -6.62
C VAL A 125 -6.79 -8.00 -6.93
N LEU A 126 -7.46 -8.50 -5.89
CA LEU A 126 -8.54 -9.48 -6.02
C LEU A 126 -9.73 -8.93 -6.84
N ILE A 127 -10.08 -7.64 -6.66
CA ILE A 127 -11.10 -6.97 -7.48
C ILE A 127 -10.67 -6.94 -8.95
N HIS A 128 -9.42 -6.59 -9.23
CA HIS A 128 -8.89 -6.59 -10.59
C HIS A 128 -8.98 -7.96 -11.23
N GLN A 129 -8.67 -9.02 -10.48
CA GLN A 129 -8.76 -10.42 -10.91
C GLN A 129 -10.20 -10.97 -10.92
N ARG A 130 -11.21 -10.16 -10.61
CA ARG A 130 -12.62 -10.54 -10.44
C ARG A 130 -12.88 -11.63 -9.39
N GLN A 131 -11.96 -11.80 -8.45
CA GLN A 131 -12.09 -12.70 -7.30
C GLN A 131 -12.89 -11.99 -6.19
N PHE A 132 -14.15 -11.69 -6.48
CA PHE A 132 -14.99 -10.85 -5.63
C PHE A 132 -15.29 -11.47 -4.24
N PRO A 133 -15.53 -12.78 -4.08
CA PRO A 133 -15.73 -13.37 -2.76
C PRO A 133 -14.51 -13.16 -1.83
N GLU A 134 -13.32 -13.39 -2.33
CA GLU A 134 -12.05 -13.22 -1.60
C GLU A 134 -11.79 -11.74 -1.31
N ALA A 135 -12.10 -10.86 -2.26
CA ALA A 135 -11.99 -9.41 -2.07
C ALA A 135 -12.88 -8.91 -0.91
N VAL A 136 -14.09 -9.48 -0.78
CA VAL A 136 -14.98 -9.17 0.36
C VAL A 136 -14.31 -9.54 1.69
N GLU A 137 -13.68 -10.70 1.80
CA GLU A 137 -13.05 -11.11 3.05
C GLU A 137 -11.83 -10.21 3.38
N ALA A 138 -11.02 -9.86 2.39
CA ALA A 138 -9.91 -8.91 2.57
C ALA A 138 -10.42 -7.52 3.01
N LEU A 139 -11.49 -7.01 2.38
CA LEU A 139 -12.08 -5.72 2.76
C LEU A 139 -12.72 -5.74 4.14
N LYS A 140 -13.33 -6.85 4.56
CA LYS A 140 -13.84 -6.99 5.94
C LYS A 140 -12.70 -6.90 6.97
N LYS A 141 -11.53 -7.52 6.69
CA LYS A 141 -10.35 -7.38 7.54
C LYS A 141 -9.86 -5.94 7.58
N ASN A 142 -9.75 -5.28 6.42
CA ASN A 142 -9.36 -3.88 6.35
C ASN A 142 -10.31 -2.97 7.14
N THR A 143 -11.63 -3.09 6.95
CA THR A 143 -12.63 -2.26 7.64
C THR A 143 -12.73 -2.54 9.14
N ALA A 144 -12.44 -3.76 9.58
CA ALA A 144 -12.34 -4.09 11.01
C ALA A 144 -11.12 -3.41 11.67
N LEU A 145 -9.99 -3.31 10.95
CA LEU A 145 -8.77 -2.64 11.43
C LEU A 145 -8.87 -1.11 11.32
N GLN A 146 -9.64 -0.60 10.35
CA GLN A 146 -9.81 0.82 10.08
C GLN A 146 -11.30 1.18 9.95
N PRO A 147 -12.09 1.08 11.04
CA PRO A 147 -13.55 1.20 10.96
C PRO A 147 -14.04 2.59 10.54
N MET A 148 -13.27 3.64 10.82
CA MET A 148 -13.62 5.02 10.46
C MET A 148 -13.05 5.47 9.11
N SER A 149 -12.28 4.63 8.42
CA SER A 149 -11.74 4.94 7.10
C SER A 149 -12.76 4.59 6.01
N PRO A 150 -13.21 5.53 5.16
CA PRO A 150 -14.24 5.27 4.18
C PRO A 150 -13.78 4.38 3.02
N TYR A 151 -12.48 4.29 2.76
CA TYR A 151 -11.94 3.66 1.55
C TYR A 151 -12.28 2.17 1.45
N GLY A 152 -12.09 1.40 2.52
CA GLY A 152 -12.43 -0.03 2.57
C GLY A 152 -13.93 -0.26 2.42
N TRP A 153 -14.74 0.53 3.11
CA TRP A 153 -16.20 0.46 3.02
C TRP A 153 -16.72 0.80 1.62
N TYR A 154 -16.15 1.84 0.99
CA TYR A 154 -16.50 2.21 -0.38
C TYR A 154 -16.27 1.04 -1.34
N ARG A 155 -15.09 0.42 -1.29
CA ARG A 155 -14.79 -0.75 -2.12
C ARG A 155 -15.68 -1.94 -1.80
N LEU A 156 -16.00 -2.15 -0.52
CA LEU A 156 -16.89 -3.24 -0.10
C LEU A 156 -18.31 -3.09 -0.69
N VAL A 157 -18.83 -1.86 -0.75
CA VAL A 157 -20.09 -1.58 -1.44
C VAL A 157 -20.00 -1.95 -2.92
N GLN A 158 -18.95 -1.48 -3.62
CA GLN A 158 -18.76 -1.77 -5.04
C GLN A 158 -18.70 -3.28 -5.31
N VAL A 159 -17.95 -4.03 -4.50
CA VAL A 159 -17.84 -5.49 -4.64
C VAL A 159 -19.17 -6.20 -4.33
N ARG A 160 -19.93 -5.73 -3.32
CA ARG A 160 -21.27 -6.27 -3.02
C ARG A 160 -22.24 -6.04 -4.18
N MET A 161 -22.18 -4.88 -4.82
CA MET A 161 -22.97 -4.60 -6.02
C MET A 161 -22.58 -5.51 -7.19
N ALA A 162 -21.28 -5.69 -7.43
CA ALA A 162 -20.77 -6.59 -8.47
C ALA A 162 -21.18 -8.07 -8.25
N LEU A 163 -21.39 -8.48 -6.99
CA LEU A 163 -21.90 -9.80 -6.60
C LEU A 163 -23.42 -9.91 -6.65
N GLY A 164 -24.16 -8.87 -7.07
CA GLY A 164 -25.63 -8.87 -7.07
C GLY A 164 -26.23 -8.89 -5.66
N GLN A 165 -25.55 -8.29 -4.66
CA GLN A 165 -25.95 -8.27 -3.26
C GLN A 165 -26.34 -6.84 -2.78
N PRO A 166 -27.32 -6.16 -3.40
CA PRO A 166 -27.65 -4.77 -3.11
C PRO A 166 -28.11 -4.55 -1.65
N GLU A 167 -28.75 -5.53 -1.03
CA GLU A 167 -29.19 -5.41 0.37
C GLU A 167 -28.00 -5.33 1.33
N LYS A 168 -26.91 -6.07 1.05
CA LYS A 168 -25.66 -5.96 1.84
C LYS A 168 -24.99 -4.62 1.60
N ALA A 169 -25.02 -4.13 0.36
CA ALA A 169 -24.50 -2.81 0.03
C ALA A 169 -25.25 -1.69 0.76
N ARG A 170 -26.61 -1.74 0.80
CA ARG A 170 -27.43 -0.77 1.56
C ARG A 170 -27.07 -0.72 3.05
N LYS A 171 -26.86 -1.88 3.68
CA LYS A 171 -26.44 -1.94 5.10
C LYS A 171 -25.10 -1.24 5.34
N ILE A 172 -24.15 -1.42 4.43
CA ILE A 172 -22.83 -0.76 4.52
C ILE A 172 -22.97 0.75 4.32
N ILE A 173 -23.78 1.18 3.37
CA ILE A 173 -24.05 2.61 3.13
C ILE A 173 -24.72 3.26 4.34
N ALA A 174 -25.69 2.57 4.97
CA ALA A 174 -26.32 3.05 6.20
C ALA A 174 -25.31 3.20 7.35
N HIS A 175 -24.32 2.30 7.46
CA HIS A 175 -23.22 2.42 8.42
C HIS A 175 -22.33 3.62 8.08
N LEU A 176 -21.89 3.77 6.81
CA LEU A 176 -21.08 4.91 6.35
C LEU A 176 -21.76 6.27 6.63
N ARG A 177 -23.08 6.35 6.54
CA ARG A 177 -23.83 7.59 6.77
C ARG A 177 -23.63 8.16 8.18
N GLN A 178 -23.28 7.31 9.15
CA GLN A 178 -23.06 7.72 10.54
C GLN A 178 -21.78 8.55 10.74
N PHE A 179 -20.75 8.35 9.89
CA PHE A 179 -19.47 9.05 10.03
C PHE A 179 -18.96 9.71 8.73
N GLU A 180 -19.39 9.22 7.56
CA GLU A 180 -19.02 9.74 6.24
C GLU A 180 -20.27 9.95 5.34
N PRO A 181 -21.19 10.87 5.71
CA PRO A 181 -22.47 11.03 5.02
C PRO A 181 -22.33 11.43 3.55
N ARG A 182 -21.25 12.16 3.18
CA ARG A 182 -20.99 12.53 1.78
C ARG A 182 -20.64 11.32 0.92
N VAL A 183 -19.80 10.42 1.44
CA VAL A 183 -19.44 9.16 0.76
C VAL A 183 -20.65 8.25 0.64
N ALA A 184 -21.47 8.14 1.67
CA ALA A 184 -22.72 7.37 1.64
C ALA A 184 -23.67 7.90 0.55
N ALA A 185 -23.90 9.20 0.48
CA ALA A 185 -24.76 9.82 -0.54
C ALA A 185 -24.20 9.65 -1.96
N GLN A 186 -22.87 9.68 -2.13
CA GLN A 186 -22.22 9.40 -3.41
C GLN A 186 -22.48 7.95 -3.84
N LEU A 187 -22.28 6.97 -2.96
CA LEU A 187 -22.51 5.55 -3.24
C LEU A 187 -23.97 5.25 -3.58
N GLU A 188 -24.92 5.91 -2.91
CA GLU A 188 -26.35 5.78 -3.23
C GLU A 188 -26.64 6.23 -4.67
N ARG A 189 -26.11 7.37 -5.09
CA ARG A 189 -26.28 7.87 -6.46
C ARG A 189 -25.62 6.96 -7.48
N GLU A 190 -24.35 6.56 -7.24
CA GLU A 190 -23.59 5.72 -8.17
C GLU A 190 -24.24 4.35 -8.42
N ASN A 191 -24.93 3.82 -7.42
CA ASN A 191 -25.52 2.48 -7.47
C ASN A 191 -27.04 2.49 -7.62
N ALA A 192 -27.66 3.63 -7.85
CA ALA A 192 -29.13 3.82 -7.89
C ALA A 192 -29.84 3.21 -6.66
N LEU A 193 -29.20 3.27 -5.49
CA LEU A 193 -29.69 2.74 -4.23
C LEU A 193 -30.33 3.83 -3.36
N THR A 194 -30.95 4.84 -3.98
CA THR A 194 -31.67 5.88 -3.24
C THR A 194 -32.60 5.22 -2.22
N SER A 195 -32.58 5.72 -1.01
CA SER A 195 -33.51 5.31 0.03
C SER A 195 -34.92 5.43 -0.52
N VAL A 196 -35.58 4.29 -0.76
CA VAL A 196 -37.03 4.28 -0.97
C VAL A 196 -37.60 4.86 0.31
N GLY A 197 -38.13 6.10 0.20
CA GLY A 197 -38.71 6.79 1.31
C GLY A 197 -39.75 5.90 1.98
N HIS A 198 -39.76 5.88 3.31
CA HIS A 198 -40.88 5.44 4.11
C HIS A 198 -42.10 6.34 3.76
N HIS A 199 -42.77 6.00 2.66
CA HIS A 199 -44.10 6.45 2.36
C HIS A 199 -44.96 5.21 2.25
N ALA A 200 -45.30 4.64 3.38
CA ALA A 200 -46.46 3.74 3.52
C ALA A 200 -46.91 3.76 4.97
N ALA A 201 -47.73 4.74 5.30
CA ALA A 201 -48.78 4.61 6.31
C ALA A 201 -49.52 5.96 6.43
N GLN A 202 -50.55 6.15 5.67
CA GLN A 202 -51.77 6.83 6.08
C GLN A 202 -52.92 5.92 5.72
#